data_663c1579106fa2e642b8d8f6873e3d85
#
_entry.id   663c1579106fa2e642b8d8f6873e3d85
#
_cell.length_a   1.000
_cell.length_b   1.000
_cell.length_c   1.000
_cell.angle_alpha   90.00
_cell.angle_beta   90.00
_cell.angle_gamma   90.00
#
_symmetry.space_group_name_H-M   'P 1'
#
loop_
_entity.id
_entity.type
_entity.pdbx_description
1 polymer ?
#
loop_
_entity_poly.entity_id
_entity_poly.type
_entity_poly.pdbx_seq_one_letter_code
_entity_poly.pdbx_strand_id
1 'polypeptide(L)'
;MNRVHLACIGLGGRGTGLANLVASMEDVRVAAVCDVYSDRVKQAIDHISEAHNYRPEGYTDYSDVLSRDDLDGVIVATSWTTHVEISLAAMQAGLYVGSEVGGASSIQECWELVRTSEETGMPFMLLENCCYGREEMAVLNMVKKNLFGELIHCQCGYEHDLRS
;
A
#
# COMPACT_ATOMS: atom_id res chain seq x y z
N MET A 1 -2.48 24.16 -2.29
CA MET A 1 -2.55 23.05 -1.32
C MET A 1 -1.22 22.33 -1.35
N ASN A 2 -0.66 21.94 -0.21
CA ASN A 2 0.51 21.09 -0.19
C ASN A 2 0.03 19.69 -0.63
N ARG A 3 0.69 19.12 -1.65
CA ARG A 3 0.41 17.76 -2.10
C ARG A 3 1.13 16.77 -1.19
N VAL A 4 0.54 15.61 -0.97
CA VAL A 4 1.17 14.48 -0.31
C VAL A 4 2.12 13.79 -1.30
N HIS A 5 3.38 13.64 -0.92
CA HIS A 5 4.40 12.99 -1.73
C HIS A 5 4.57 11.53 -1.31
N LEU A 6 4.28 10.62 -2.23
CA LEU A 6 4.37 9.19 -1.99
C LEU A 6 5.44 8.54 -2.86
N ALA A 7 6.04 7.49 -2.34
CA ALA A 7 6.78 6.53 -3.16
C ALA A 7 6.01 5.21 -3.27
N CYS A 8 6.11 4.55 -4.44
CA CYS A 8 5.55 3.23 -4.65
C CYS A 8 6.69 2.22 -4.80
N ILE A 9 6.73 1.23 -3.90
CA ILE A 9 7.77 0.19 -3.82
C ILE A 9 7.15 -1.15 -4.17
N GLY A 10 7.66 -1.77 -5.25
CA GLY A 10 7.08 -2.94 -5.89
C GLY A 10 6.14 -2.54 -7.03
N LEU A 11 6.57 -2.81 -8.26
CA LEU A 11 5.88 -2.41 -9.50
C LEU A 11 5.45 -3.63 -10.33
N GLY A 12 5.06 -4.70 -9.65
CA GLY A 12 4.31 -5.79 -10.26
C GLY A 12 2.92 -5.33 -10.70
N GLY A 13 2.08 -6.23 -11.22
CA GLY A 13 0.75 -5.87 -11.72
C GLY A 13 -0.08 -5.08 -10.71
N ARG A 14 -0.10 -5.51 -9.45
CA ARG A 14 -0.84 -4.81 -8.38
C ARG A 14 -0.21 -3.47 -8.03
N GLY A 15 1.11 -3.42 -7.82
CA GLY A 15 1.81 -2.18 -7.45
C GLY A 15 1.74 -1.11 -8.53
N THR A 16 1.84 -1.49 -9.80
CA THR A 16 1.64 -0.58 -10.93
C THR A 16 0.21 -0.01 -10.93
N GLY A 17 -0.80 -0.86 -10.67
CA GLY A 17 -2.18 -0.40 -10.55
C GLY A 17 -2.38 0.62 -9.43
N LEU A 18 -1.77 0.39 -8.27
CA LEU A 18 -1.82 1.33 -7.13
C LEU A 18 -1.07 2.63 -7.45
N ALA A 19 0.13 2.56 -8.03
CA ALA A 19 0.89 3.74 -8.40
C ALA A 19 0.09 4.65 -9.35
N ASN A 20 -0.56 4.07 -10.35
CA ASN A 20 -1.43 4.81 -11.27
C ASN A 20 -2.66 5.40 -10.58
N LEU A 21 -3.29 4.62 -9.69
CA LEU A 21 -4.45 5.08 -8.92
C LEU A 21 -4.11 6.31 -8.08
N VAL A 22 -3.04 6.25 -7.28
CA VAL A 22 -2.65 7.39 -6.42
C VAL A 22 -2.11 8.56 -7.23
N ALA A 23 -1.45 8.32 -8.36
CA ALA A 23 -0.99 9.38 -9.26
C ALA A 23 -2.18 10.17 -9.86
N SER A 24 -3.36 9.57 -9.98
CA SER A 24 -4.58 10.23 -10.48
C SER A 24 -5.27 11.13 -9.43
N MET A 25 -4.87 11.09 -8.16
CA MET A 25 -5.46 11.90 -7.10
C MET A 25 -4.88 13.32 -7.15
N GLU A 26 -5.75 14.34 -7.05
CA GLU A 26 -5.33 15.76 -7.18
C GLU A 26 -4.35 16.20 -6.08
N ASP A 27 -4.55 15.67 -4.86
CA ASP A 27 -3.76 16.02 -3.67
C ASP A 27 -2.52 15.14 -3.46
N VAL A 28 -2.24 14.21 -4.39
CA VAL A 28 -1.12 13.27 -4.29
C VAL A 28 -0.13 13.50 -5.44
N ARG A 29 1.13 13.28 -5.16
CA ARG A 29 2.21 13.17 -6.13
C ARG A 29 3.00 11.91 -5.87
N VAL A 30 3.11 11.03 -6.84
CA VAL A 30 4.07 9.93 -6.81
C VAL A 30 5.45 10.50 -7.12
N ALA A 31 6.23 10.78 -6.08
CA ALA A 31 7.54 11.40 -6.21
C ALA A 31 8.62 10.39 -6.61
N ALA A 32 8.46 9.11 -6.21
CA ALA A 32 9.39 8.05 -6.52
C ALA A 32 8.68 6.72 -6.80
N VAL A 33 9.30 5.88 -7.62
CA VAL A 33 8.90 4.51 -7.90
C VAL A 33 10.11 3.58 -7.78
N CYS A 34 9.92 2.38 -7.22
CA CYS A 34 11.00 1.43 -6.96
C CYS A 34 10.57 -0.01 -7.25
N ASP A 35 11.42 -0.73 -7.95
CA ASP A 35 11.34 -2.18 -8.12
C ASP A 35 12.73 -2.74 -8.41
N VAL A 36 13.04 -3.94 -7.96
CA VAL A 36 14.32 -4.60 -8.25
C VAL A 36 14.56 -4.83 -9.77
N TYR A 37 13.49 -4.77 -10.57
CA TYR A 37 13.54 -4.87 -12.03
C TYR A 37 13.48 -3.47 -12.65
N SER A 38 14.59 -3.02 -13.22
CA SER A 38 14.75 -1.69 -13.82
C SER A 38 13.79 -1.41 -15.00
N ASP A 39 13.38 -2.45 -15.71
CA ASP A 39 12.39 -2.35 -16.80
C ASP A 39 11.00 -1.96 -16.28
N ARG A 40 10.58 -2.49 -15.12
CA ARG A 40 9.33 -2.10 -14.45
C ARG A 40 9.38 -0.67 -13.95
N VAL A 41 10.52 -0.26 -13.38
CA VAL A 41 10.75 1.13 -12.95
C VAL A 41 10.58 2.07 -14.13
N LYS A 42 11.23 1.76 -15.26
CA LYS A 42 11.12 2.58 -16.48
C LYS A 42 9.67 2.66 -16.98
N GLN A 43 8.98 1.53 -17.06
CA GLN A 43 7.59 1.48 -17.51
C GLN A 43 6.66 2.33 -16.62
N ALA A 44 6.83 2.24 -15.31
CA ALA A 44 6.02 3.05 -14.36
C ALA A 44 6.30 4.55 -14.51
N ILE A 45 7.56 4.94 -14.67
CA ILE A 45 7.95 6.33 -14.91
C ILE A 45 7.32 6.85 -16.21
N ASP A 46 7.47 6.11 -17.31
CA ASP A 46 6.96 6.52 -18.61
C ASP A 46 5.43 6.67 -18.56
N HIS A 47 4.73 5.68 -17.98
CA HIS A 47 3.27 5.69 -17.85
C HIS A 47 2.76 6.88 -17.01
N ILE A 48 3.35 7.14 -15.84
CA ILE A 48 2.96 8.28 -15.00
C ILE A 48 3.28 9.60 -15.69
N SER A 49 4.42 9.69 -16.38
CA SER A 49 4.83 10.91 -17.06
C SER A 49 3.93 11.26 -18.25
N GLU A 50 3.45 10.24 -18.98
CA GLU A 50 2.53 10.42 -20.10
C GLU A 50 1.13 10.84 -19.63
N ALA A 51 0.66 10.27 -18.49
CA ALA A 51 -0.66 10.55 -17.97
C ALA A 51 -0.76 11.85 -17.15
N HIS A 52 0.33 12.24 -16.49
CA HIS A 52 0.35 13.33 -15.53
C HIS A 52 1.55 14.23 -15.76
N ASN A 53 1.45 15.43 -16.10
CA ASN A 53 2.49 16.40 -16.45
C ASN A 53 3.64 16.55 -15.41
N TYR A 54 4.17 15.44 -14.91
CA TYR A 54 5.35 15.32 -14.06
C TYR A 54 6.01 13.94 -14.19
N ARG A 55 7.28 13.85 -13.79
CA ARG A 55 8.08 12.62 -13.85
C ARG A 55 8.52 12.19 -12.45
N PRO A 56 8.17 10.98 -11.98
CA PRO A 56 8.72 10.43 -10.74
C PRO A 56 10.19 10.01 -10.92
N GLU A 57 10.94 9.97 -9.83
CA GLU A 57 12.28 9.38 -9.81
C GLU A 57 12.20 7.86 -9.69
N GLY A 58 13.15 7.16 -10.31
CA GLY A 58 13.18 5.69 -10.34
C GLY A 58 14.34 5.12 -9.56
N TYR A 59 14.08 4.07 -8.79
CA TYR A 59 15.05 3.38 -7.94
C TYR A 59 14.97 1.87 -8.12
N THR A 60 16.09 1.19 -7.87
CA THR A 60 16.13 -0.28 -7.85
C THR A 60 16.42 -0.84 -6.47
N ASP A 61 16.72 0.01 -5.50
CA ASP A 61 16.87 -0.31 -4.09
C ASP A 61 15.92 0.58 -3.26
N TYR A 62 15.11 -0.02 -2.40
CA TYR A 62 14.17 0.72 -1.57
C TYR A 62 14.87 1.59 -0.52
N SER A 63 16.08 1.24 -0.09
CA SER A 63 16.84 2.03 0.88
C SER A 63 17.20 3.42 0.34
N ASP A 64 17.44 3.53 -0.97
CA ASP A 64 17.66 4.80 -1.63
C ASP A 64 16.39 5.66 -1.62
N VAL A 65 15.21 5.03 -1.76
CA VAL A 65 13.92 5.72 -1.64
C VAL A 65 13.72 6.25 -0.22
N LEU A 66 13.99 5.41 0.79
CA LEU A 66 13.79 5.77 2.20
C LEU A 66 14.77 6.83 2.71
N SER A 67 15.86 7.10 1.98
CA SER A 67 16.83 8.16 2.29
C SER A 67 16.37 9.56 1.85
N ARG A 68 15.25 9.66 1.14
CA ARG A 68 14.69 10.94 0.67
C ARG A 68 14.02 11.70 1.84
N ASP A 69 14.17 13.00 1.84
CA ASP A 69 13.59 13.92 2.84
C ASP A 69 12.30 14.63 2.37
N ASP A 70 11.88 14.36 1.12
CA ASP A 70 10.70 14.99 0.49
C ASP A 70 9.48 14.08 0.42
N LEU A 71 9.50 12.90 1.07
CA LEU A 71 8.41 11.95 1.08
C LEU A 71 7.58 12.06 2.38
N ASP A 72 6.26 11.94 2.24
CA ASP A 72 5.33 11.83 3.36
C ASP A 72 5.04 10.36 3.69
N GLY A 73 5.10 9.46 2.70
CA GLY A 73 4.79 8.05 2.91
C GLY A 73 5.16 7.16 1.74
N VAL A 74 4.98 5.85 1.98
CA VAL A 74 5.25 4.82 0.98
C VAL A 74 4.08 3.85 0.83
N ILE A 75 3.90 3.35 -0.40
CA ILE A 75 3.04 2.21 -0.70
C ILE A 75 3.94 1.02 -0.97
N VAL A 76 3.79 -0.05 -0.19
CA VAL A 76 4.55 -1.29 -0.30
C VAL A 76 3.68 -2.35 -0.97
N ALA A 77 4.05 -2.76 -2.18
CA ALA A 77 3.35 -3.75 -2.99
C ALA A 77 4.32 -4.76 -3.63
N THR A 78 5.32 -5.15 -2.88
CA THR A 78 6.38 -6.10 -3.25
C THR A 78 5.90 -7.55 -3.11
N SER A 79 6.80 -8.52 -2.98
CA SER A 79 6.46 -9.88 -2.57
C SER A 79 6.11 -9.93 -1.07
N TRP A 80 5.24 -10.85 -0.68
CA TRP A 80 4.79 -10.98 0.72
C TRP A 80 5.93 -11.11 1.73
N THR A 81 7.02 -11.75 1.33
CA THR A 81 8.20 -11.98 2.18
C THR A 81 9.00 -10.71 2.50
N THR A 82 8.77 -9.61 1.79
CA THR A 82 9.50 -8.34 1.97
C THR A 82 8.62 -7.20 2.50
N HIS A 83 7.31 -7.42 2.64
CA HIS A 83 6.38 -6.39 3.12
C HIS A 83 6.77 -5.85 4.49
N VAL A 84 7.05 -6.75 5.44
CA VAL A 84 7.37 -6.36 6.82
C VAL A 84 8.69 -5.61 6.89
N GLU A 85 9.76 -6.18 6.32
CA GLU A 85 11.08 -5.56 6.31
C GLU A 85 11.03 -4.12 5.79
N ILE A 86 10.42 -3.90 4.62
CA ILE A 86 10.33 -2.58 4.00
C ILE A 86 9.43 -1.64 4.82
N SER A 87 8.33 -2.16 5.37
CA SER A 87 7.42 -1.37 6.19
C SER A 87 8.06 -0.89 7.49
N LEU A 88 8.81 -1.76 8.16
CA LEU A 88 9.56 -1.40 9.38
C LEU A 88 10.60 -0.33 9.07
N ALA A 89 11.40 -0.52 8.00
CA ALA A 89 12.41 0.45 7.59
C ALA A 89 11.78 1.81 7.23
N ALA A 90 10.64 1.82 6.55
CA ALA A 90 9.93 3.04 6.19
C ALA A 90 9.40 3.80 7.42
N MET A 91 8.78 3.10 8.39
CA MET A 91 8.34 3.73 9.64
C MET A 91 9.52 4.27 10.45
N GLN A 92 10.66 3.56 10.49
CA GLN A 92 11.90 4.03 11.13
C GLN A 92 12.50 5.25 10.43
N ALA A 93 12.29 5.39 9.13
CA ALA A 93 12.65 6.59 8.36
C ALA A 93 11.66 7.75 8.54
N GLY A 94 10.60 7.58 9.35
CA GLY A 94 9.60 8.63 9.60
C GLY A 94 8.53 8.76 8.52
N LEU A 95 8.28 7.71 7.75
CA LEU A 95 7.31 7.70 6.66
C LEU A 95 6.03 6.94 7.05
N TYR A 96 4.88 7.46 6.59
CA TYR A 96 3.61 6.73 6.64
C TYR A 96 3.68 5.51 5.72
N VAL A 97 3.13 4.38 6.15
CA VAL A 97 3.18 3.14 5.37
C VAL A 97 1.79 2.64 5.04
N GLY A 98 1.53 2.45 3.75
CA GLY A 98 0.44 1.64 3.23
C GLY A 98 1.00 0.36 2.64
N SER A 99 0.70 -0.80 3.23
CA SER A 99 1.16 -2.09 2.73
C SER A 99 0.03 -2.88 2.09
N GLU A 100 0.29 -3.44 0.92
CA GLU A 100 -0.64 -4.37 0.27
C GLU A 100 -0.87 -5.63 1.11
N VAL A 101 -1.95 -6.35 0.79
CA VAL A 101 -2.34 -7.59 1.46
C VAL A 101 -1.22 -8.63 1.37
N GLY A 102 -1.09 -9.41 2.43
CA GLY A 102 0.03 -10.32 2.66
C GLY A 102 0.85 -9.91 3.90
N GLY A 103 0.65 -8.68 4.35
CA GLY A 103 1.11 -7.99 5.55
C GLY A 103 2.22 -8.61 6.36
N ALA A 104 2.02 -9.79 6.94
CA ALA A 104 3.00 -10.48 7.77
C ALA A 104 2.91 -11.99 7.60
N SER A 105 4.04 -12.68 7.74
CA SER A 105 4.15 -14.15 7.61
C SER A 105 4.16 -14.85 8.96
N SER A 106 4.29 -14.12 10.06
CA SER A 106 4.34 -14.65 11.41
C SER A 106 3.71 -13.71 12.44
N ILE A 107 3.33 -14.27 13.59
CA ILE A 107 2.83 -13.47 14.74
C ILE A 107 3.93 -12.51 15.23
N GLN A 108 5.19 -12.92 15.17
CA GLN A 108 6.31 -12.07 15.57
C GLN A 108 6.39 -10.81 14.69
N GLU A 109 6.28 -10.94 13.38
CA GLU A 109 6.25 -9.83 12.45
C GLU A 109 5.06 -8.90 12.69
N CYS A 110 3.88 -9.45 13.03
CA CYS A 110 2.73 -8.61 13.42
C CYS A 110 3.06 -7.74 14.64
N TRP A 111 3.72 -8.29 15.65
CA TRP A 111 4.14 -7.54 16.83
C TRP A 111 5.22 -6.50 16.51
N GLU A 112 6.14 -6.81 15.60
CA GLU A 112 7.16 -5.86 15.15
C GLU A 112 6.53 -4.65 14.44
N LEU A 113 5.55 -4.87 13.57
CA LEU A 113 4.81 -3.78 12.92
C LEU A 113 4.11 -2.89 13.94
N VAL A 114 3.40 -3.48 14.91
CA VAL A 114 2.69 -2.71 15.96
C VAL A 114 3.67 -1.91 16.80
N ARG A 115 4.72 -2.55 17.32
CA ARG A 115 5.72 -1.88 18.16
C ARG A 115 6.43 -0.76 17.43
N THR A 116 6.86 -0.99 16.19
CA THR A 116 7.54 0.04 15.41
C THR A 116 6.62 1.22 15.13
N SER A 117 5.34 0.98 14.84
CA SER A 117 4.36 2.06 14.67
C SER A 117 4.18 2.85 15.97
N GLU A 118 4.09 2.18 17.13
CA GLU A 118 3.98 2.84 18.44
C GLU A 118 5.25 3.61 18.82
N GLU A 119 6.43 3.04 18.59
CA GLU A 119 7.73 3.64 18.93
C GLU A 119 8.08 4.85 18.06
N THR A 120 7.77 4.77 16.75
CA THR A 120 8.07 5.85 15.81
C THR A 120 6.96 6.88 15.73
N GLY A 121 5.75 6.54 16.13
CA GLY A 121 4.54 7.34 15.93
C GLY A 121 4.07 7.35 14.47
N MET A 122 4.69 6.54 13.59
CA MET A 122 4.32 6.48 12.17
C MET A 122 3.20 5.47 11.95
N PRO A 123 2.09 5.89 11.29
CA PRO A 123 0.99 4.99 10.98
C PRO A 123 1.37 3.91 9.98
N PHE A 124 0.88 2.70 10.25
CA PHE A 124 0.87 1.59 9.31
C PHE A 124 -0.57 1.24 8.94
N MET A 125 -0.86 1.12 7.66
CA MET A 125 -2.17 0.74 7.15
C MET A 125 -2.08 -0.45 6.20
N LEU A 126 -2.85 -1.51 6.47
CA LEU A 126 -3.05 -2.59 5.52
C LEU A 126 -4.04 -2.12 4.44
N LEU A 127 -3.65 -2.19 3.18
CA LEU A 127 -4.43 -1.72 2.04
C LEU A 127 -5.43 -2.78 1.54
N GLU A 128 -6.18 -3.38 2.46
CA GLU A 128 -7.29 -4.27 2.12
C GLU A 128 -8.45 -3.47 1.50
N ASN A 129 -8.77 -3.76 0.26
CA ASN A 129 -9.78 -3.00 -0.49
C ASN A 129 -11.13 -3.69 -0.60
N CYS A 130 -11.20 -5.03 -0.47
CA CYS A 130 -12.44 -5.77 -0.65
C CYS A 130 -13.51 -5.40 0.38
N CYS A 131 -13.10 -5.03 1.61
CA CYS A 131 -14.04 -4.58 2.65
C CYS A 131 -14.78 -3.28 2.30
N TYR A 132 -14.34 -2.55 1.27
CA TYR A 132 -15.00 -1.33 0.77
C TYR A 132 -15.82 -1.58 -0.49
N GLY A 133 -16.02 -2.85 -0.89
CA GLY A 133 -16.91 -3.23 -1.98
C GLY A 133 -18.35 -2.78 -1.70
N ARG A 134 -19.14 -2.63 -2.76
CA ARG A 134 -20.52 -2.15 -2.64
C ARG A 134 -21.38 -3.10 -1.80
N GLU A 135 -21.19 -4.39 -1.97
CA GLU A 135 -21.90 -5.44 -1.27
C GLU A 135 -21.52 -5.46 0.20
N GLU A 136 -20.24 -5.41 0.51
CA GLU A 136 -19.69 -5.40 1.87
C GLU A 136 -20.15 -4.16 2.63
N MET A 137 -20.10 -2.99 2.00
CA MET A 137 -20.62 -1.75 2.58
C MET A 137 -22.12 -1.76 2.79
N ALA A 138 -22.88 -2.41 1.90
CA ALA A 138 -24.31 -2.61 2.09
C ALA A 138 -24.61 -3.49 3.30
N VAL A 139 -23.92 -4.63 3.43
CA VAL A 139 -24.05 -5.52 4.60
C VAL A 139 -23.67 -4.80 5.89
N LEU A 140 -22.56 -4.05 5.91
CA LEU A 140 -22.17 -3.25 7.06
C LEU A 140 -23.27 -2.24 7.47
N ASN A 141 -23.90 -1.59 6.52
CA ASN A 141 -25.00 -0.66 6.77
C ASN A 141 -26.25 -1.40 7.32
N MET A 142 -26.55 -2.59 6.82
CA MET A 142 -27.64 -3.43 7.34
C MET A 142 -27.38 -3.86 8.76
N VAL A 143 -26.13 -4.25 9.10
CA VAL A 143 -25.71 -4.56 10.48
C VAL A 143 -25.90 -3.34 11.39
N LYS A 144 -25.39 -2.18 10.98
CA LYS A 144 -25.53 -0.92 11.75
C LYS A 144 -26.99 -0.51 11.99
N LYS A 145 -27.89 -0.88 11.09
CA LYS A 145 -29.34 -0.65 11.22
C LYS A 145 -30.08 -1.79 11.96
N ASN A 146 -29.34 -2.75 12.50
CA ASN A 146 -29.89 -3.89 13.23
C ASN A 146 -30.91 -4.72 12.43
N LEU A 147 -30.75 -4.82 11.09
CA LEU A 147 -31.70 -5.54 10.23
C LEU A 147 -31.59 -7.06 10.41
N PHE A 148 -30.47 -7.56 10.92
CA PHE A 148 -30.25 -8.98 11.20
C PHE A 148 -30.56 -9.36 12.65
N GLY A 149 -30.90 -8.40 13.52
CA GLY A 149 -31.01 -8.62 14.95
C GLY A 149 -29.68 -8.91 15.61
N GLU A 150 -29.66 -9.73 16.65
CA GLU A 150 -28.44 -10.17 17.34
C GLU A 150 -27.64 -11.12 16.43
N LEU A 151 -26.41 -10.76 16.13
CA LEU A 151 -25.50 -11.56 15.30
C LEU A 151 -24.85 -12.66 16.15
N ILE A 152 -25.24 -13.91 15.90
CA ILE A 152 -24.72 -15.08 16.64
C ILE A 152 -23.55 -15.73 15.87
N HIS A 153 -23.59 -15.72 14.55
CA HIS A 153 -22.58 -16.33 13.69
C HIS A 153 -22.48 -15.59 12.35
N CYS A 154 -21.24 -15.46 11.85
CA CYS A 154 -20.95 -14.97 10.52
C CYS A 154 -19.99 -15.93 9.82
N GLN A 155 -20.24 -16.17 8.54
CA GLN A 155 -19.34 -16.94 7.69
C GLN A 155 -19.15 -16.17 6.38
N CYS A 156 -17.89 -16.02 5.98
CA CYS A 156 -17.52 -15.43 4.69
C CYS A 156 -16.38 -16.22 4.07
N GLY A 157 -16.18 -16.09 2.78
CA GLY A 157 -15.11 -16.73 2.04
C GLY A 157 -14.70 -15.84 0.87
N TYR A 158 -13.43 -15.95 0.50
CA TYR A 158 -12.88 -15.35 -0.70
C TYR A 158 -12.12 -16.45 -1.46
N GLU A 159 -12.67 -16.84 -2.59
CA GLU A 159 -12.21 -18.01 -3.32
C GLU A 159 -11.81 -17.63 -4.75
N HIS A 160 -10.61 -18.01 -5.14
CA HIS A 160 -10.08 -17.82 -6.48
C HIS A 160 -9.54 -19.11 -7.07
N ASP A 161 -9.69 -19.24 -8.39
CA ASP A 161 -8.91 -20.19 -9.15
C ASP A 161 -7.56 -19.55 -9.55
N LEU A 162 -6.49 -20.01 -8.93
CA LEU A 162 -5.13 -19.52 -9.18
C LEU A 162 -4.33 -20.40 -10.16
N ARG A 163 -4.99 -21.26 -10.92
CA ARG A 163 -4.34 -22.19 -11.86
C ARG A 163 -4.09 -21.59 -13.24
N SER A 164 -4.40 -20.34 -13.48
CA SER A 164 -4.18 -19.63 -14.76
C SER A 164 -2.92 -18.79 -14.73
#